data_08097d76966a3c20ec5db91f961b9fc7
#
_entry.id   08097d76966a3c20ec5db91f961b9fc7
#
_cell.length_a   1.000
_cell.length_b   1.000
_cell.length_c   1.000
_cell.angle_alpha   90.00
_cell.angle_beta   90.00
_cell.angle_gamma   90.00
#
_symmetry.space_group_name_H-M   'P 1'
#
loop_
_entity.id
_entity.type
_entity.pdbx_description
1 polymer ?
#
loop_
_entity_poly.entity_id
_entity_poly.type
_entity_poly.pdbx_seq_one_letter_code
_entity_poly.pdbx_strand_id
1 'polypeptide(L)'
;MALLDGRATMLETERGPVQVAREGNGPKVMAIHGSPGGFDQGLVWARHLRDGGCELIAPSRPGYLRTPLDSGRSPAQQADLYAAMLDALHINKVTVLGISSGGPSAVHFA
;
A
#
# COMPACT_ATOMS: atom_id res chain seq x y z
N MET A 1 -12.46 7.36 12.40
CA MET A 1 -11.22 7.76 11.73
C MET A 1 -9.99 7.50 12.60
N ALA A 2 -10.05 7.79 13.90
CA ALA A 2 -8.93 7.48 14.79
C ALA A 2 -8.51 6.02 14.78
N LEU A 3 -9.48 5.08 14.66
CA LEU A 3 -9.19 3.65 14.57
C LEU A 3 -8.43 3.29 13.29
N LEU A 4 -8.76 3.94 12.17
CA LEU A 4 -8.04 3.71 10.90
C LEU A 4 -6.60 4.24 11.02
N ASP A 5 -6.43 5.44 11.55
CA ASP A 5 -5.10 6.03 11.75
C ASP A 5 -4.24 5.18 12.69
N GLY A 6 -4.86 4.54 13.69
CA GLY A 6 -4.14 3.69 14.64
C GLY A 6 -3.59 2.39 14.01
N ARG A 7 -4.07 1.99 12.83
CA ARG A 7 -3.61 0.78 12.14
C ARG A 7 -2.47 1.04 11.16
N ALA A 8 -2.20 2.30 10.87
CA ALA A 8 -1.25 2.68 9.85
C ALA A 8 -0.25 3.68 10.41
N THR A 9 0.93 3.71 9.80
CA THR A 9 1.98 4.67 10.13
C THR A 9 2.32 5.50 8.92
N MET A 10 2.84 6.72 9.16
CA MET A 10 3.43 7.54 8.10
C MET A 10 4.88 7.14 7.96
N LEU A 11 5.28 6.78 6.75
CA LEU A 11 6.64 6.39 6.43
C LEU A 11 7.23 7.40 5.46
N GLU A 12 8.41 7.92 5.78
CA GLU A 12 9.15 8.78 4.88
C GLU A 12 9.95 7.93 3.90
N THR A 13 9.86 8.25 2.61
CA THR A 13 10.62 7.57 1.56
C THR A 13 11.32 8.57 0.68
N GLU A 14 12.21 8.09 -0.18
CA GLU A 14 12.89 8.94 -1.17
C GLU A 14 11.92 9.63 -2.13
N ARG A 15 10.69 9.11 -2.26
CA ARG A 15 9.65 9.65 -3.14
C ARG A 15 8.59 10.43 -2.39
N GLY A 16 8.76 10.63 -1.09
CA GLY A 16 7.83 11.38 -0.26
C GLY A 16 7.14 10.49 0.78
N PRO A 17 6.26 11.09 1.61
CA PRO A 17 5.57 10.33 2.66
C PRO A 17 4.49 9.43 2.09
N VAL A 18 4.29 8.27 2.73
CA VAL A 18 3.23 7.34 2.40
C VAL A 18 2.65 6.78 3.71
N GLN A 19 1.33 6.71 3.77
CA GLN A 19 0.65 6.04 4.87
C GLN A 19 0.56 4.55 4.53
N VAL A 20 1.00 3.68 5.44
CA VAL A 20 1.03 2.24 5.20
C VAL A 20 0.64 1.47 6.45
N ALA A 21 -0.12 0.39 6.26
CA ALA A 21 -0.48 -0.54 7.31
C ALA A 21 0.11 -1.92 7.00
N ARG A 22 0.43 -2.68 8.05
CA ARG A 22 0.93 -4.05 7.93
C ARG A 22 0.10 -4.95 8.85
N GLU A 23 -0.32 -6.13 8.34
CA GLU A 23 -1.06 -7.12 9.11
C GLU A 23 -0.60 -8.52 8.74
N GLY A 24 -0.49 -9.39 9.75
CA GLY A 24 -0.18 -10.80 9.53
C GLY A 24 1.30 -11.08 9.51
N ASN A 25 1.64 -12.34 9.25
CA ASN A 25 3.01 -12.83 9.16
C ASN A 25 3.09 -13.86 8.05
N GLY A 26 4.19 -13.87 7.31
CA GLY A 26 4.42 -14.84 6.25
C GLY A 26 4.86 -14.18 4.95
N PRO A 27 4.67 -14.86 3.82
CA PRO A 27 4.96 -14.24 2.53
C PRO A 27 4.21 -12.92 2.36
N LYS A 28 4.88 -11.93 1.79
CA LYS A 28 4.37 -10.56 1.76
C LYS A 28 3.54 -10.27 0.53
N VAL A 29 2.37 -9.66 0.74
CA VAL A 29 1.45 -9.24 -0.32
C VAL A 29 1.19 -7.75 -0.14
N MET A 30 1.48 -6.95 -1.17
CA MET A 30 1.15 -5.54 -1.19
C MET A 30 -0.22 -5.36 -1.83
N ALA A 31 -1.18 -4.86 -1.06
CA ALA A 31 -2.55 -4.63 -1.51
C ALA A 31 -2.74 -3.15 -1.83
N ILE A 32 -2.93 -2.84 -3.10
CA ILE A 32 -3.14 -1.47 -3.59
C ILE A 32 -4.62 -1.25 -3.80
N HIS A 33 -5.21 -0.39 -2.97
CA HIS A 33 -6.66 -0.16 -2.94
C HIS A 33 -7.19 0.55 -4.19
N GLY A 34 -8.51 0.45 -4.40
CA GLY A 34 -9.22 1.18 -5.42
C GLY A 34 -9.79 2.50 -4.90
N SER A 35 -10.77 3.03 -5.61
CA SER A 35 -11.43 4.31 -5.30
C SER A 35 -12.92 4.08 -5.07
N PRO A 36 -13.55 4.75 -4.07
CA PRO A 36 -12.89 5.49 -3.00
C PRO A 36 -12.26 4.53 -1.98
N GLY A 37 -11.22 4.95 -1.29
CA GLY A 37 -10.62 4.08 -0.31
C GLY A 37 -9.36 4.63 0.30
N GLY A 38 -8.53 3.70 0.77
CA GLY A 38 -7.27 3.95 1.44
C GLY A 38 -6.71 2.61 1.88
N PHE A 39 -5.70 2.61 2.75
CA PHE A 39 -5.10 1.36 3.22
C PHE A 39 -6.13 0.39 3.81
N ASP A 40 -7.16 0.92 4.47
CA ASP A 40 -8.21 0.11 5.09
C ASP A 40 -8.98 -0.73 4.07
N GLN A 41 -9.26 -0.18 2.89
CA GLN A 41 -9.88 -0.94 1.80
C GLN A 41 -8.97 -2.09 1.35
N GLY A 42 -7.68 -1.82 1.21
CA GLY A 42 -6.71 -2.86 0.86
C GLY A 42 -6.70 -3.99 1.88
N LEU A 43 -6.71 -3.65 3.17
CA LEU A 43 -6.74 -4.66 4.23
C LEU A 43 -8.03 -5.49 4.18
N VAL A 44 -9.18 -4.85 4.04
CA VAL A 44 -10.47 -5.56 4.02
C VAL A 44 -10.53 -6.54 2.86
N TRP A 45 -10.17 -6.10 1.66
CA TRP A 45 -10.25 -6.95 0.48
C TRP A 45 -9.23 -8.08 0.48
N ALA A 46 -8.10 -7.92 1.16
CA ALA A 46 -7.01 -8.90 1.15
C ALA A 46 -6.94 -9.75 2.43
N ARG A 47 -7.85 -9.57 3.39
CA ARG A 47 -7.77 -10.27 4.67
C ARG A 47 -7.81 -11.78 4.57
N HIS A 48 -8.46 -12.32 3.54
CA HIS A 48 -8.44 -13.77 3.32
C HIS A 48 -7.01 -14.29 3.09
N LEU A 49 -6.14 -13.49 2.50
CA LEU A 49 -4.73 -13.86 2.34
C LEU A 49 -3.99 -13.82 3.67
N ARG A 50 -4.27 -12.83 4.51
CA ARG A 50 -3.71 -12.77 5.86
C ARG A 50 -4.11 -14.00 6.67
N ASP A 51 -5.38 -14.37 6.62
CA ASP A 51 -5.90 -15.54 7.34
C ASP A 51 -5.32 -16.83 6.78
N GLY A 52 -4.91 -16.84 5.52
CA GLY A 52 -4.21 -17.95 4.87
C GLY A 52 -2.70 -17.99 5.13
N GLY A 53 -2.17 -17.08 5.95
CA GLY A 53 -0.75 -17.11 6.34
C GLY A 53 0.15 -16.11 5.63
N CYS A 54 -0.40 -15.06 5.04
CA CYS A 54 0.38 -14.00 4.41
C CYS A 54 0.47 -12.75 5.28
N GLU A 55 1.51 -11.96 5.07
CA GLU A 55 1.59 -10.61 5.62
C GLU A 55 1.10 -9.62 4.58
N LEU A 56 0.14 -8.77 4.96
CA LEU A 56 -0.38 -7.71 4.10
C LEU A 56 0.37 -6.41 4.32
N ILE A 57 0.72 -5.74 3.23
CA ILE A 57 1.29 -4.40 3.24
C ILE A 57 0.36 -3.54 2.42
N ALA A 58 -0.33 -2.61 3.08
CA ALA A 58 -1.40 -1.85 2.45
C ALA A 58 -1.09 -0.35 2.53
N PRO A 59 -0.54 0.25 1.45
CA PRO A 59 -0.37 1.69 1.40
C PRO A 59 -1.68 2.39 1.07
N SER A 60 -1.84 3.63 1.55
CA SER A 60 -2.82 4.55 1.00
C SER A 60 -2.22 5.19 -0.25
N ARG A 61 -2.94 5.11 -1.37
CA ARG A 61 -2.48 5.70 -2.62
C ARG A 61 -2.35 7.22 -2.49
N PRO A 62 -1.42 7.86 -3.23
CA PRO A 62 -1.33 9.32 -3.22
C PRO A 62 -2.67 10.00 -3.46
N GLY A 63 -3.00 10.98 -2.61
CA GLY A 63 -4.28 11.66 -2.61
C GLY A 63 -5.36 11.01 -1.76
N TYR A 64 -5.09 9.85 -1.15
CA TYR A 64 -6.02 9.15 -0.27
C TYR A 64 -5.53 9.16 1.17
N LEU A 65 -6.45 9.43 2.09
CA LEU A 65 -6.17 9.51 3.52
C LEU A 65 -4.95 10.40 3.77
N ARG A 66 -3.89 9.88 4.41
CA ARG A 66 -2.73 10.68 4.79
C ARG A 66 -1.56 10.66 3.81
N THR A 67 -1.67 9.92 2.71
CA THR A 67 -0.64 9.97 1.67
C THR A 67 -0.88 11.18 0.76
N PRO A 68 0.04 12.17 0.71
CA PRO A 68 -0.16 13.34 -0.15
C PRO A 68 -0.18 12.96 -1.63
N LEU A 69 -0.96 13.70 -2.42
CA LEU A 69 -0.99 13.51 -3.86
C LEU A 69 0.40 13.72 -4.49
N ASP A 70 1.18 14.65 -3.93
CA ASP A 70 2.51 14.95 -4.46
C ASP A 70 3.50 13.79 -4.34
N SER A 71 3.23 12.78 -3.52
CA SER A 71 4.08 11.59 -3.44
C SER A 71 4.01 10.73 -4.70
N GLY A 72 2.99 10.90 -5.54
CA GLY A 72 2.91 10.23 -6.84
C GLY A 72 1.59 10.53 -7.53
N ARG A 73 1.64 11.25 -8.67
CA ARG A 73 0.43 11.68 -9.38
C ARG A 73 0.02 10.72 -10.49
N SER A 74 0.96 10.01 -11.08
CA SER A 74 0.68 9.04 -12.14
C SER A 74 0.84 7.60 -11.64
N PRO A 75 0.27 6.61 -12.32
CA PRO A 75 0.50 5.20 -11.95
C PRO A 75 1.99 4.85 -11.90
N ALA A 76 2.81 5.36 -12.82
CA ALA A 76 4.25 5.12 -12.80
C ALA A 76 4.92 5.73 -11.57
N GLN A 77 4.55 6.97 -11.21
CA GLN A 77 5.08 7.62 -10.01
C GLN A 77 4.60 6.92 -8.74
N GLN A 78 3.38 6.41 -8.72
CA GLN A 78 2.88 5.62 -7.60
C GLN A 78 3.67 4.32 -7.45
N ALA A 79 3.98 3.66 -8.56
CA ALA A 79 4.84 2.47 -8.53
C ALA A 79 6.22 2.77 -7.96
N ASP A 80 6.82 3.90 -8.33
CA ASP A 80 8.10 4.34 -7.78
C ASP A 80 8.01 4.60 -6.26
N LEU A 81 6.90 5.20 -5.82
CA LEU A 81 6.66 5.42 -4.39
C LEU A 81 6.61 4.09 -3.63
N TYR A 82 5.91 3.10 -4.18
CA TYR A 82 5.78 1.80 -3.50
C TYR A 82 7.12 1.07 -3.47
N ALA A 83 7.93 1.17 -4.51
CA ALA A 83 9.28 0.62 -4.49
C ALA A 83 10.13 1.28 -3.40
N ALA A 84 10.08 2.59 -3.28
CA ALA A 84 10.80 3.32 -2.23
C ALA A 84 10.27 2.97 -0.84
N MET A 85 8.95 2.75 -0.71
CA MET A 85 8.33 2.29 0.53
C MET A 85 8.87 0.93 0.95
N LEU A 86 8.92 -0.02 0.02
CA LEU A 86 9.43 -1.36 0.33
C LEU A 86 10.92 -1.34 0.69
N ASP A 87 11.72 -0.49 0.04
CA ASP A 87 13.11 -0.30 0.40
C ASP A 87 13.24 0.23 1.83
N ALA A 88 12.42 1.22 2.20
CA ALA A 88 12.42 1.77 3.56
C ALA A 88 11.98 0.74 4.60
N LEU A 89 11.14 -0.21 4.23
CA LEU A 89 10.68 -1.30 5.09
C LEU A 89 11.62 -2.52 5.05
N HIS A 90 12.68 -2.48 4.24
CA HIS A 90 13.62 -3.58 4.06
C HIS A 90 12.96 -4.85 3.52
N ILE A 91 12.04 -4.69 2.56
CA ILE A 91 11.32 -5.78 1.91
C ILE A 91 11.84 -5.95 0.48
N ASN A 92 12.38 -7.13 0.17
CA ASN A 92 12.98 -7.40 -1.14
C ASN A 92 12.01 -8.03 -2.13
N LYS A 93 11.03 -8.78 -1.64
CA LYS A 93 10.07 -9.50 -2.48
C LYS A 93 8.66 -9.33 -1.96
N VAL A 94 7.73 -9.10 -2.87
CA VAL A 94 6.33 -8.94 -2.54
C VAL A 94 5.48 -9.38 -3.74
N THR A 95 4.33 -9.99 -3.45
CA THR A 95 3.29 -10.22 -4.45
C THR A 95 2.39 -8.99 -4.46
N VAL A 96 2.00 -8.51 -5.63
CA VAL A 96 1.21 -7.29 -5.77
C VAL A 96 -0.24 -7.65 -6.10
N LEU A 97 -1.16 -7.06 -5.34
CA LEU A 97 -2.60 -7.19 -5.59
C LEU A 97 -3.16 -5.79 -5.83
N GLY A 98 -3.61 -5.52 -7.05
CA GLY A 98 -4.29 -4.27 -7.39
C GLY A 98 -5.79 -4.46 -7.32
N ILE A 99 -6.49 -3.54 -6.65
CA ILE A 99 -7.93 -3.60 -6.45
C ILE A 99 -8.56 -2.45 -7.22
N SER A 100 -9.38 -2.78 -8.26
CA SER A 100 -10.09 -1.79 -9.07
C SER A 100 -9.11 -0.73 -9.62
N SER A 101 -9.27 0.55 -9.28
CA SER A 101 -8.40 1.63 -9.77
C SER A 101 -6.96 1.58 -9.23
N GLY A 102 -6.65 0.66 -8.30
CA GLY A 102 -5.28 0.36 -7.90
C GLY A 102 -4.51 -0.46 -8.93
N GLY A 103 -5.23 -1.09 -9.90
CA GLY A 103 -4.63 -1.92 -10.92
C GLY A 103 -3.55 -1.24 -11.76
N PRO A 104 -3.74 -0.03 -12.30
CA PRO A 104 -2.73 0.63 -13.12
C PRO A 104 -1.38 0.80 -12.42
N SER A 105 -1.34 1.24 -11.16
CA SER A 105 -0.08 1.37 -10.43
C SER A 105 0.51 0.00 -10.07
N ALA A 106 -0.33 -1.01 -9.84
CA ALA A 106 0.14 -2.38 -9.61
C ALA A 106 0.83 -2.96 -10.85
N VAL A 107 0.26 -2.72 -12.03
CA VAL A 107 0.87 -3.15 -13.29
C VAL A 107 2.22 -2.47 -13.52
N HIS A 108 2.30 -1.17 -13.29
CA HIS A 108 3.57 -0.44 -13.41
C HIS A 108 4.60 -0.91 -12.40
N PHE A 109 4.18 -1.27 -11.20
CA PHE A 109 5.09 -1.78 -10.17
C PHE A 109 5.65 -3.15 -10.54
N ALA A 110 4.78 -4.02 -11.03
CA ALA A 110 5.20 -5.37 -11.39
C ALA A 110 6.13 -5.36 -12.61
#